data_ec4aec5e3c1de4d44aac170970e612d8
#
_entry.id   ec4aec5e3c1de4d44aac170970e612d8
#
_cell.length_a   1.000
_cell.length_b   1.000
_cell.length_c   1.000
_cell.angle_alpha   90.00
_cell.angle_beta   90.00
_cell.angle_gamma   90.00
#
_symmetry.space_group_name_H-M   'P 1'
#
loop_
_entity.id
_entity.type
_entity.pdbx_description
1 polymer ?
#
loop_
_entity_poly.entity_id
_entity_poly.type
_entity_poly.pdbx_seq_one_letter_code
_entity_poly.pdbx_strand_id
1 'polypeptide(L)'
;MKQRSSRRNRQQSAGRKVSIPRLVGVVAVVAGTGVGLVSLGQRVVSTFVDGPAVTFSPYVDLTLDEANHFEDPLENQADEVTLGFVVADPADACTPSWGTYYSLDAAGRALDLDRRVERYRARDGDVAVSFGGQANDELAIGCKDVEALADAYLEVIDRYSLTTVDFDIEGPALSDHAANARRAKAIAEVQRRLDRPLAVWMTLPVAPTGISDDGVRLLDDTLGAGVELAGLNVMTMNYAESRVAGSSMADASIEALGAARRQLEGAYRRAGSAMQPDEVWAHLGATPMIGQNDVAADEFGLGDAEALMDFAAKVGLGRTSMWSLNRDRSCGVQREGAGVANTCSGVEQTPGEFASIFLARRDAQRTPVAVAAMKDRSTRDDPATSPYPIWRTARAYVEGAKVVWQGGVYEA
;
A
#
# COMPACT_ATOMS: atom_id res chain seq x y z
N MET A 1 -100.86 -13.31 -34.60
CA MET A 1 -100.32 -14.16 -33.58
C MET A 1 -99.10 -13.48 -32.99
N LYS A 2 -99.12 -13.20 -31.72
CA LYS A 2 -98.25 -12.57 -30.74
C LYS A 2 -96.93 -11.97 -31.19
N GLN A 3 -96.82 -10.62 -31.23
CA GLN A 3 -95.61 -9.77 -31.11
C GLN A 3 -94.98 -9.91 -29.75
N ARG A 4 -93.66 -9.99 -29.67
CA ARG A 4 -92.89 -9.71 -28.46
C ARG A 4 -91.95 -8.51 -28.70
N SER A 5 -92.22 -7.46 -27.93
CA SER A 5 -91.39 -6.24 -27.93
C SER A 5 -90.06 -6.45 -27.21
N SER A 6 -89.00 -5.98 -27.82
CA SER A 6 -87.63 -5.95 -27.26
C SER A 6 -87.47 -4.60 -26.51
N ARG A 7 -87.25 -4.64 -25.21
CA ARG A 7 -86.83 -3.49 -24.39
C ARG A 7 -85.32 -3.34 -24.51
N ARG A 8 -84.89 -2.24 -25.06
CA ARG A 8 -83.49 -1.78 -25.02
C ARG A 8 -83.16 -1.27 -23.59
N ASN A 9 -82.25 -1.97 -22.95
CA ASN A 9 -81.64 -1.52 -21.67
C ASN A 9 -80.48 -0.53 -21.98
N ARG A 10 -80.72 0.75 -21.60
CA ARG A 10 -79.59 1.75 -21.61
C ARG A 10 -78.81 1.53 -20.33
N GLN A 11 -77.59 1.00 -20.43
CA GLN A 11 -76.56 1.07 -19.35
C GLN A 11 -75.97 2.48 -19.32
N GLN A 12 -76.25 3.18 -18.23
CA GLN A 12 -75.56 4.43 -17.85
C GLN A 12 -74.19 4.06 -17.36
N SER A 13 -73.16 4.56 -18.04
CA SER A 13 -71.76 4.48 -17.59
C SER A 13 -71.55 5.45 -16.41
N ALA A 14 -71.40 4.92 -15.22
CA ALA A 14 -71.01 5.69 -14.05
C ALA A 14 -69.54 6.17 -14.20
N GLY A 15 -69.36 7.48 -14.40
CA GLY A 15 -68.06 8.12 -14.42
C GLY A 15 -67.35 7.94 -13.08
N ARG A 16 -66.25 7.24 -13.08
CA ARG A 16 -65.35 7.12 -11.91
C ARG A 16 -64.77 8.50 -11.60
N LYS A 17 -65.16 9.10 -10.49
CA LYS A 17 -64.56 10.32 -9.96
C LYS A 17 -63.20 9.95 -9.39
N VAL A 18 -62.09 10.56 -9.91
CA VAL A 18 -60.74 10.43 -9.38
C VAL A 18 -60.67 11.11 -8.03
N SER A 19 -60.30 10.40 -6.97
CA SER A 19 -60.21 10.96 -5.63
C SER A 19 -58.88 11.73 -5.51
N ILE A 20 -58.98 13.02 -5.22
CA ILE A 20 -57.84 13.93 -5.02
C ILE A 20 -56.79 13.38 -4.03
N PRO A 21 -57.14 12.73 -2.89
CA PRO A 21 -56.14 12.13 -2.02
C PRO A 21 -55.33 11.01 -2.63
N ARG A 22 -55.87 10.23 -3.59
CA ARG A 22 -55.15 9.17 -4.30
C ARG A 22 -54.19 9.72 -5.35
N LEU A 23 -54.56 10.83 -5.98
CA LEU A 23 -53.68 11.50 -6.95
C LEU A 23 -52.44 12.10 -6.22
N VAL A 24 -52.64 12.73 -5.07
CA VAL A 24 -51.55 13.28 -4.26
C VAL A 24 -50.60 12.17 -3.75
N GLY A 25 -51.16 11.00 -3.35
CA GLY A 25 -50.37 9.86 -2.91
C GLY A 25 -49.49 9.29 -4.05
N VAL A 26 -50.03 9.17 -5.26
CA VAL A 26 -49.25 8.67 -6.42
C VAL A 26 -48.16 9.67 -6.83
N VAL A 27 -48.45 10.97 -6.83
CA VAL A 27 -47.46 12.00 -7.16
C VAL A 27 -46.35 12.04 -6.10
N ALA A 28 -46.67 11.88 -4.79
CA ALA A 28 -45.67 11.83 -3.73
C ALA A 28 -44.77 10.58 -3.80
N VAL A 29 -45.31 9.41 -4.19
CA VAL A 29 -44.52 8.18 -4.40
C VAL A 29 -43.60 8.31 -5.61
N VAL A 30 -44.09 8.86 -6.72
CA VAL A 30 -43.27 9.06 -7.94
C VAL A 30 -42.19 10.12 -7.71
N ALA A 31 -42.50 11.20 -6.98
CA ALA A 31 -41.49 12.20 -6.61
C ALA A 31 -40.47 11.67 -5.61
N GLY A 32 -40.92 10.86 -4.61
CA GLY A 32 -40.02 10.24 -3.64
C GLY A 32 -39.07 9.21 -4.26
N THR A 33 -39.55 8.38 -5.18
CA THR A 33 -38.69 7.41 -5.93
C THR A 33 -37.77 8.12 -6.93
N GLY A 34 -38.23 9.19 -7.58
CA GLY A 34 -37.39 9.99 -8.47
C GLY A 34 -36.23 10.67 -7.75
N VAL A 35 -36.48 11.28 -6.60
CA VAL A 35 -35.43 11.91 -5.78
C VAL A 35 -34.51 10.86 -5.16
N GLY A 36 -35.02 9.70 -4.74
CA GLY A 36 -34.21 8.59 -4.24
C GLY A 36 -33.29 8.01 -5.30
N LEU A 37 -33.75 7.82 -6.53
CA LEU A 37 -32.93 7.32 -7.64
C LEU A 37 -31.89 8.35 -8.13
N VAL A 38 -32.24 9.64 -8.13
CA VAL A 38 -31.28 10.71 -8.46
C VAL A 38 -30.22 10.83 -7.35
N SER A 39 -30.59 10.72 -6.07
CA SER A 39 -29.63 10.77 -4.96
C SER A 39 -28.74 9.52 -4.89
N LEU A 40 -29.25 8.31 -5.24
CA LEU A 40 -28.44 7.12 -5.40
C LEU A 40 -27.54 7.21 -6.64
N GLY A 41 -28.08 7.72 -7.76
CA GLY A 41 -27.31 7.94 -8.97
C GLY A 41 -26.19 8.98 -8.77
N GLN A 42 -26.44 10.06 -8.05
CA GLN A 42 -25.41 11.05 -7.72
C GLN A 42 -24.36 10.50 -6.73
N ARG A 43 -24.74 9.65 -5.76
CA ARG A 43 -23.78 8.99 -4.87
C ARG A 43 -22.94 7.93 -5.59
N VAL A 44 -23.53 7.21 -6.56
CA VAL A 44 -22.81 6.22 -7.37
C VAL A 44 -21.90 6.93 -8.38
N VAL A 45 -22.35 8.06 -8.97
CA VAL A 45 -21.52 8.84 -9.92
C VAL A 45 -20.38 9.56 -9.18
N SER A 46 -20.57 10.04 -7.94
CA SER A 46 -19.49 10.66 -7.17
C SER A 46 -18.44 9.67 -6.66
N THR A 47 -18.79 8.38 -6.50
CA THR A 47 -17.82 7.32 -6.19
C THR A 47 -17.04 6.83 -7.41
N PHE A 48 -17.48 7.16 -8.64
CA PHE A 48 -16.76 6.79 -9.87
C PHE A 48 -15.87 7.92 -10.44
N VAL A 49 -15.87 9.12 -9.86
CA VAL A 49 -15.05 10.26 -10.32
C VAL A 49 -13.79 10.44 -9.47
N ASP A 50 -13.79 9.94 -8.22
CA ASP A 50 -12.58 9.83 -7.43
C ASP A 50 -12.01 8.43 -7.63
N GLY A 51 -11.06 8.28 -8.54
CA GLY A 51 -10.19 7.11 -8.59
C GLY A 51 -9.58 6.88 -7.20
N PRO A 52 -9.26 5.66 -6.79
CA PRO A 52 -8.64 5.42 -5.49
C PRO A 52 -7.41 6.33 -5.36
N ALA A 53 -7.33 7.09 -4.27
CA ALA A 53 -6.18 7.95 -4.03
C ALA A 53 -4.91 7.09 -4.04
N VAL A 54 -3.91 7.51 -4.80
CA VAL A 54 -2.60 6.83 -4.83
C VAL A 54 -2.06 6.72 -3.41
N THR A 55 -1.79 5.52 -2.95
CA THR A 55 -1.17 5.30 -1.64
C THR A 55 0.34 5.50 -1.75
N PHE A 56 0.93 6.32 -0.87
CA PHE A 56 2.39 6.41 -0.74
C PHE A 56 2.84 5.65 0.50
N SER A 57 3.63 4.59 0.30
CA SER A 57 4.09 3.69 1.35
C SER A 57 5.59 3.38 1.16
N PRO A 58 6.48 4.30 1.59
CA PRO A 58 7.92 4.13 1.44
C PRO A 58 8.45 2.98 2.30
N TYR A 59 9.48 2.30 1.82
CA TYR A 59 10.18 1.26 2.58
C TYR A 59 11.06 1.86 3.67
N VAL A 60 11.10 1.15 4.80
CA VAL A 60 12.00 1.40 5.92
C VAL A 60 12.76 0.11 6.24
N ASP A 61 14.07 0.11 6.06
CA ASP A 61 14.92 -0.97 6.55
C ASP A 61 15.16 -0.78 8.05
N LEU A 62 14.57 -1.69 8.84
CA LEU A 62 14.63 -1.66 10.30
C LEU A 62 15.96 -2.17 10.87
N THR A 63 16.79 -2.80 10.05
CA THR A 63 18.02 -3.49 10.49
C THR A 63 19.28 -2.62 10.38
N LEU A 64 19.15 -1.40 9.87
CA LEU A 64 20.26 -0.46 9.76
C LEU A 64 20.60 0.16 11.12
N ASP A 65 21.90 0.35 11.37
CA ASP A 65 22.42 0.91 12.64
C ASP A 65 21.92 2.33 12.90
N GLU A 66 21.74 3.14 11.87
CA GLU A 66 21.07 4.43 11.96
C GLU A 66 19.56 4.18 11.78
N ALA A 67 18.86 3.99 12.91
CA ALA A 67 17.42 3.75 12.88
C ALA A 67 16.68 4.91 12.23
N ASN A 68 15.83 4.61 11.25
CA ASN A 68 14.86 5.57 10.73
C ASN A 68 13.72 5.73 11.73
N HIS A 69 13.38 6.96 12.09
CA HIS A 69 12.28 7.27 13.01
C HIS A 69 10.99 7.50 12.23
N PHE A 70 10.51 6.46 11.54
CA PHE A 70 9.28 6.54 10.73
C PHE A 70 8.05 7.00 11.52
N GLU A 71 8.07 6.83 12.83
CA GLU A 71 7.03 7.29 13.73
C GLU A 71 7.12 8.80 14.09
N ASP A 72 8.24 9.47 13.78
CA ASP A 72 8.39 10.91 14.03
C ASP A 72 7.77 11.73 12.89
N PRO A 73 6.81 12.63 13.20
CA PRO A 73 6.19 13.49 12.18
C PRO A 73 7.15 14.49 11.54
N LEU A 74 8.32 14.73 12.13
CA LEU A 74 9.34 15.60 11.54
C LEU A 74 10.19 14.88 10.49
N GLU A 75 10.31 13.55 10.60
CA GLU A 75 11.09 12.73 9.67
C GLU A 75 10.22 12.06 8.62
N ASN A 76 8.96 11.76 8.94
CA ASN A 76 8.06 11.07 8.04
C ASN A 76 6.63 11.63 8.11
N GLN A 77 6.07 11.97 6.96
CA GLN A 77 4.70 12.47 6.79
C GLN A 77 3.85 11.54 5.91
N ALA A 78 4.34 10.37 5.54
CA ALA A 78 3.54 9.36 4.85
C ALA A 78 2.41 8.86 5.76
N ASP A 79 1.29 8.43 5.17
CA ASP A 79 0.18 7.83 5.91
C ASP A 79 0.41 6.33 6.16
N GLU A 80 1.29 5.69 5.39
CA GLU A 80 1.71 4.30 5.54
C GLU A 80 3.22 4.18 5.30
N VAL A 81 3.87 3.25 5.97
CA VAL A 81 5.24 2.81 5.65
C VAL A 81 5.28 1.30 5.50
N THR A 82 6.19 0.81 4.66
CA THR A 82 6.47 -0.62 4.51
C THR A 82 7.74 -0.96 5.27
N LEU A 83 7.60 -1.71 6.36
CA LEU A 83 8.72 -2.13 7.20
C LEU A 83 9.39 -3.37 6.58
N GLY A 84 10.66 -3.30 6.29
CA GLY A 84 11.46 -4.37 5.69
C GLY A 84 12.57 -4.85 6.62
N PHE A 85 12.95 -6.12 6.58
CA PHE A 85 12.23 -7.23 5.98
C PHE A 85 12.09 -8.38 6.98
N VAL A 86 10.96 -9.08 6.92
CA VAL A 86 10.79 -10.32 7.66
C VAL A 86 11.25 -11.48 6.78
N VAL A 87 12.15 -12.28 7.30
CA VAL A 87 12.80 -13.44 6.65
C VAL A 87 12.75 -14.65 7.57
N ALA A 88 13.16 -15.81 7.08
CA ALA A 88 13.29 -17.02 7.89
C ALA A 88 14.41 -16.86 8.93
N ASP A 89 14.19 -17.32 10.15
CA ASP A 89 15.25 -17.44 11.14
C ASP A 89 16.22 -18.57 10.72
N PRO A 90 17.54 -18.36 10.77
CA PRO A 90 18.51 -19.37 10.36
C PRO A 90 18.49 -20.67 11.18
N ALA A 91 17.99 -20.62 12.41
CA ALA A 91 17.89 -21.78 13.28
C ALA A 91 16.58 -22.57 13.09
N ASP A 92 15.50 -21.88 12.67
CA ASP A 92 14.20 -22.48 12.38
C ASP A 92 13.51 -21.73 11.23
N ALA A 93 13.50 -22.35 10.07
CA ALA A 93 13.00 -21.72 8.83
C ALA A 93 11.50 -21.38 8.84
N CYS A 94 10.71 -21.88 9.77
CA CYS A 94 9.30 -21.51 9.95
C CYS A 94 9.10 -20.41 11.02
N THR A 95 10.18 -19.90 11.59
CA THR A 95 10.13 -18.81 12.56
C THR A 95 10.46 -17.47 11.87
N PRO A 96 9.57 -16.46 11.97
CA PRO A 96 9.84 -15.14 11.37
C PRO A 96 10.90 -14.36 12.15
N SER A 97 11.78 -13.68 11.42
CA SER A 97 12.86 -12.87 11.95
C SER A 97 13.04 -11.59 11.15
N TRP A 98 13.30 -10.46 11.81
CA TRP A 98 13.69 -9.22 11.17
C TRP A 98 15.15 -9.30 10.69
N GLY A 99 15.34 -9.50 9.39
CA GLY A 99 16.65 -9.55 8.72
C GLY A 99 17.62 -10.61 9.25
N THR A 100 17.16 -11.63 9.97
CA THR A 100 17.94 -12.63 10.73
C THR A 100 18.62 -12.07 12.01
N TYR A 101 18.47 -10.78 12.29
CA TYR A 101 19.11 -10.14 13.46
C TYR A 101 18.24 -10.18 14.71
N TYR A 102 16.91 -10.09 14.54
CA TYR A 102 15.98 -9.98 15.65
C TYR A 102 14.79 -10.92 15.46
N SER A 103 14.51 -11.78 16.45
CA SER A 103 13.17 -12.35 16.55
C SER A 103 12.14 -11.23 16.76
N LEU A 104 10.84 -11.49 16.54
CA LEU A 104 9.81 -10.48 16.75
C LEU A 104 9.86 -9.88 18.17
N ASP A 105 10.08 -10.72 19.19
CA ASP A 105 10.24 -10.29 20.58
C ASP A 105 11.52 -9.48 20.83
N ALA A 106 12.61 -9.87 20.18
CA ALA A 106 13.86 -9.11 20.29
C ALA A 106 13.73 -7.74 19.64
N ALA A 107 13.05 -7.62 18.50
CA ALA A 107 12.77 -6.33 17.86
C ALA A 107 11.90 -5.43 18.74
N GLY A 108 10.89 -5.98 19.41
CA GLY A 108 10.09 -5.23 20.38
C GLY A 108 10.92 -4.65 21.54
N ARG A 109 11.96 -5.36 21.98
CA ARG A 109 12.84 -4.89 23.07
C ARG A 109 13.99 -4.01 22.59
N ALA A 110 14.67 -4.40 21.52
CA ALA A 110 15.90 -3.73 21.08
C ALA A 110 15.61 -2.50 20.22
N LEU A 111 14.57 -2.57 19.36
CA LEU A 111 14.20 -1.49 18.45
C LEU A 111 12.98 -0.70 18.95
N ASP A 112 12.39 -1.07 20.09
CA ASP A 112 11.13 -0.51 20.60
C ASP A 112 9.97 -0.59 19.56
N LEU A 113 10.03 -1.60 18.68
CA LEU A 113 9.27 -1.63 17.43
C LEU A 113 7.76 -1.62 17.66
N ASP A 114 7.26 -2.42 18.61
CA ASP A 114 5.81 -2.48 18.92
C ASP A 114 5.28 -1.08 19.28
N ARG A 115 5.99 -0.33 20.13
CA ARG A 115 5.60 1.01 20.54
C ARG A 115 5.79 2.05 19.44
N ARG A 116 6.80 1.89 18.59
CA ARG A 116 6.99 2.75 17.43
C ARG A 116 5.82 2.63 16.47
N VAL A 117 5.34 1.40 16.21
CA VAL A 117 4.13 1.14 15.42
C VAL A 117 2.90 1.77 16.08
N GLU A 118 2.73 1.59 17.40
CA GLU A 118 1.61 2.22 18.12
C GLU A 118 1.66 3.76 18.06
N ARG A 119 2.84 4.38 18.22
CA ARG A 119 3.01 5.83 18.07
C ARG A 119 2.67 6.31 16.65
N TYR A 120 3.07 5.56 15.65
CA TYR A 120 2.75 5.89 14.26
C TYR A 120 1.24 5.87 14.02
N ARG A 121 0.56 4.84 14.52
CA ARG A 121 -0.91 4.72 14.44
C ARG A 121 -1.65 5.78 15.24
N ALA A 122 -1.12 6.20 16.38
CA ALA A 122 -1.70 7.27 17.19
C ALA A 122 -1.79 8.62 16.48
N ARG A 123 -1.10 8.78 15.35
CA ARG A 123 -1.14 9.95 14.47
C ARG A 123 -1.76 9.67 13.09
N ASP A 124 -2.66 8.68 13.03
CA ASP A 124 -3.37 8.24 11.84
C ASP A 124 -2.47 7.60 10.75
N GLY A 125 -1.24 7.21 11.09
CA GLY A 125 -0.38 6.41 10.21
C GLY A 125 -0.68 4.91 10.31
N ASP A 126 -0.25 4.11 9.34
CA ASP A 126 -0.30 2.65 9.42
C ASP A 126 0.99 2.01 8.89
N VAL A 127 1.19 0.73 9.18
CA VAL A 127 2.35 -0.01 8.73
C VAL A 127 1.93 -1.21 7.90
N ALA A 128 2.63 -1.41 6.79
CA ALA A 128 2.73 -2.68 6.10
C ALA A 128 4.04 -3.36 6.51
N VAL A 129 4.09 -4.69 6.44
CA VAL A 129 5.32 -5.45 6.60
C VAL A 129 5.64 -6.17 5.31
N SER A 130 6.91 -6.10 4.89
CA SER A 130 7.43 -6.80 3.73
C SER A 130 8.17 -8.06 4.15
N PHE A 131 7.80 -9.18 3.53
CA PHE A 131 8.45 -10.48 3.67
C PHE A 131 9.39 -10.72 2.49
N GLY A 132 10.63 -11.13 2.75
CA GLY A 132 11.63 -11.42 1.72
C GLY A 132 12.71 -10.35 1.59
N GLY A 133 12.79 -9.68 0.43
CA GLY A 133 13.85 -8.73 0.08
C GLY A 133 15.10 -9.42 -0.50
N GLN A 134 16.11 -8.59 -0.84
CA GLN A 134 17.34 -9.06 -1.51
C GLN A 134 18.20 -10.00 -0.67
N ALA A 135 18.21 -9.79 0.65
CA ALA A 135 19.07 -10.51 1.57
C ALA A 135 18.30 -11.56 2.37
N ASN A 136 18.96 -12.71 2.62
CA ASN A 136 18.41 -13.83 3.38
C ASN A 136 17.28 -14.59 2.65
N ASP A 137 16.78 -15.64 3.27
CA ASP A 137 15.73 -16.47 2.70
C ASP A 137 14.34 -16.02 3.17
N GLU A 138 13.43 -15.74 2.25
CA GLU A 138 12.02 -15.55 2.59
C GLU A 138 11.47 -16.87 3.17
N LEU A 139 10.53 -16.75 4.10
CA LEU A 139 10.00 -17.90 4.89
C LEU A 139 9.62 -19.12 4.04
N ALA A 140 8.98 -18.92 2.87
CA ALA A 140 8.59 -20.03 1.99
C ALA A 140 9.77 -20.79 1.39
N ILE A 141 10.99 -20.22 1.36
CA ILE A 141 12.19 -20.91 0.88
C ILE A 141 12.53 -22.08 1.82
N GLY A 142 12.54 -21.84 3.11
CA GLY A 142 12.94 -22.79 4.13
C GLY A 142 11.78 -23.59 4.74
N CYS A 143 10.68 -22.95 5.10
CA CYS A 143 9.49 -23.55 5.68
C CYS A 143 8.71 -24.32 4.61
N LYS A 144 8.74 -25.66 4.69
CA LYS A 144 8.18 -26.54 3.64
C LYS A 144 6.73 -26.92 3.86
N ASP A 145 6.22 -26.81 5.08
CA ASP A 145 4.84 -27.07 5.44
C ASP A 145 3.98 -25.82 5.24
N VAL A 146 2.86 -25.95 4.52
CA VAL A 146 1.98 -24.81 4.17
C VAL A 146 1.27 -24.24 5.40
N GLU A 147 0.84 -25.10 6.33
CA GLU A 147 0.15 -24.70 7.56
C GLU A 147 1.10 -23.94 8.48
N ALA A 148 2.32 -24.49 8.72
CA ALA A 148 3.34 -23.82 9.51
C ALA A 148 3.78 -22.49 8.89
N LEU A 149 3.86 -22.41 7.56
CA LEU A 149 4.17 -21.16 6.85
C LEU A 149 3.05 -20.12 7.02
N ALA A 150 1.79 -20.57 6.95
CA ALA A 150 0.65 -19.68 7.20
C ALA A 150 0.63 -19.19 8.66
N ASP A 151 0.96 -20.05 9.63
CA ASP A 151 1.08 -19.69 11.04
C ASP A 151 2.19 -18.64 11.25
N ALA A 152 3.34 -18.80 10.58
CA ALA A 152 4.44 -17.84 10.64
C ALA A 152 4.06 -16.46 10.07
N TYR A 153 3.31 -16.40 8.96
CA TYR A 153 2.80 -15.15 8.43
C TYR A 153 1.78 -14.52 9.39
N LEU A 154 0.85 -15.33 9.94
CA LEU A 154 -0.15 -14.84 10.89
C LEU A 154 0.47 -14.28 12.16
N GLU A 155 1.56 -14.89 12.68
CA GLU A 155 2.28 -14.38 13.84
C GLU A 155 2.70 -12.93 13.68
N VAL A 156 3.26 -12.59 12.50
CA VAL A 156 3.66 -11.20 12.17
C VAL A 156 2.43 -10.31 11.99
N ILE A 157 1.44 -10.78 11.25
CA ILE A 157 0.21 -10.04 10.94
C ILE A 157 -0.55 -9.69 12.22
N ASP A 158 -0.69 -10.63 13.13
CA ASP A 158 -1.42 -10.44 14.38
C ASP A 158 -0.63 -9.57 15.35
N ARG A 159 0.69 -9.79 15.47
CA ARG A 159 1.54 -8.98 16.34
C ARG A 159 1.43 -7.50 16.05
N TYR A 160 1.52 -7.13 14.78
CA TYR A 160 1.45 -5.73 14.36
C TYR A 160 0.05 -5.32 13.89
N SER A 161 -0.97 -6.17 14.03
CA SER A 161 -2.35 -5.92 13.60
C SER A 161 -2.43 -5.38 12.17
N LEU A 162 -1.72 -6.03 11.23
CA LEU A 162 -1.55 -5.56 9.87
C LEU A 162 -2.83 -5.64 9.07
N THR A 163 -3.11 -4.61 8.29
CA THR A 163 -4.14 -4.58 7.25
C THR A 163 -3.56 -4.72 5.85
N THR A 164 -2.25 -4.50 5.72
CA THR A 164 -1.48 -4.62 4.47
C THR A 164 -0.22 -5.43 4.72
N VAL A 165 0.08 -6.35 3.81
CA VAL A 165 1.36 -7.07 3.74
C VAL A 165 1.93 -6.98 2.35
N ASP A 166 3.24 -7.07 2.27
CA ASP A 166 4.01 -7.06 1.05
C ASP A 166 4.91 -8.30 1.00
N PHE A 167 5.09 -8.88 -0.18
CA PHE A 167 5.99 -10.00 -0.43
C PHE A 167 6.98 -9.57 -1.51
N ASP A 168 8.18 -9.27 -1.10
CA ASP A 168 9.28 -8.85 -1.97
C ASP A 168 10.10 -10.06 -2.38
N ILE A 169 9.84 -10.52 -3.62
CA ILE A 169 10.40 -11.76 -4.15
C ILE A 169 11.33 -11.47 -5.31
N GLU A 170 12.61 -11.59 -5.04
CA GLU A 170 13.65 -11.23 -5.98
C GLU A 170 14.81 -12.23 -6.00
N GLY A 171 15.76 -12.01 -6.90
CA GLY A 171 16.94 -12.86 -7.04
C GLY A 171 16.60 -14.35 -7.21
N PRO A 172 17.30 -15.26 -6.52
CA PRO A 172 17.06 -16.71 -6.61
C PRO A 172 15.67 -17.15 -6.12
N ALA A 173 15.06 -16.40 -5.18
CA ALA A 173 13.74 -16.71 -4.65
C ALA A 173 12.66 -16.61 -5.74
N LEU A 174 12.83 -15.71 -6.72
CA LEU A 174 11.88 -15.56 -7.82
C LEU A 174 11.79 -16.80 -8.70
N SER A 175 12.88 -17.53 -8.89
CA SER A 175 12.92 -18.76 -9.69
C SER A 175 12.65 -20.05 -8.89
N ASP A 176 12.49 -19.99 -7.55
CA ASP A 176 12.03 -21.14 -6.75
C ASP A 176 10.52 -21.30 -6.87
N HIS A 177 10.09 -21.92 -7.98
CA HIS A 177 8.67 -22.14 -8.26
C HIS A 177 7.97 -22.97 -7.19
N ALA A 178 8.68 -23.87 -6.49
CA ALA A 178 8.09 -24.67 -5.42
C ALA A 178 7.82 -23.82 -4.17
N ALA A 179 8.74 -22.90 -3.83
CA ALA A 179 8.52 -21.93 -2.77
C ALA A 179 7.39 -20.95 -3.14
N ASN A 180 7.36 -20.45 -4.38
CA ASN A 180 6.33 -19.54 -4.86
C ASN A 180 4.94 -20.15 -4.79
N ALA A 181 4.76 -21.41 -5.26
CA ALA A 181 3.49 -22.12 -5.16
C ALA A 181 3.08 -22.42 -3.70
N ARG A 182 4.05 -22.64 -2.80
CA ARG A 182 3.80 -22.84 -1.37
C ARG A 182 3.39 -21.54 -0.69
N ARG A 183 4.08 -20.43 -0.97
CA ARG A 183 3.75 -19.09 -0.50
C ARG A 183 2.33 -18.70 -0.89
N ALA A 184 1.96 -18.89 -2.16
CA ALA A 184 0.62 -18.61 -2.66
C ALA A 184 -0.47 -19.34 -1.87
N LYS A 185 -0.26 -20.64 -1.58
CA LYS A 185 -1.19 -21.44 -0.75
C LYS A 185 -1.26 -20.96 0.69
N ALA A 186 -0.11 -20.62 1.29
CA ALA A 186 -0.06 -20.11 2.65
C ALA A 186 -0.76 -18.75 2.79
N ILE A 187 -0.57 -17.84 1.82
CA ILE A 187 -1.25 -16.54 1.81
C ILE A 187 -2.77 -16.71 1.66
N ALA A 188 -3.23 -17.57 0.75
CA ALA A 188 -4.65 -17.88 0.61
C ALA A 188 -5.25 -18.45 1.90
N GLU A 189 -4.49 -19.31 2.61
CA GLU A 189 -4.88 -19.83 3.91
C GLU A 189 -4.94 -18.75 4.98
N VAL A 190 -3.96 -17.82 5.01
CA VAL A 190 -3.97 -16.63 5.89
C VAL A 190 -5.22 -15.80 5.67
N GLN A 191 -5.52 -15.42 4.43
CA GLN A 191 -6.72 -14.61 4.11
C GLN A 191 -8.01 -15.33 4.50
N ARG A 192 -8.05 -16.66 4.36
CA ARG A 192 -9.21 -17.48 4.76
C ARG A 192 -9.41 -17.54 6.29
N ARG A 193 -8.32 -17.50 7.06
CA ARG A 193 -8.36 -17.58 8.54
C ARG A 193 -8.67 -16.24 9.20
N LEU A 194 -8.30 -15.14 8.55
CA LEU A 194 -8.57 -13.81 9.08
C LEU A 194 -10.07 -13.48 8.98
N ASP A 195 -10.60 -12.84 10.02
CA ASP A 195 -11.98 -12.33 10.07
C ASP A 195 -12.11 -10.91 9.47
N ARG A 196 -11.02 -10.38 8.92
CA ARG A 196 -10.90 -9.04 8.33
C ARG A 196 -10.16 -9.10 6.98
N PRO A 197 -10.39 -8.14 6.08
CA PRO A 197 -9.63 -8.04 4.84
C PRO A 197 -8.13 -7.85 5.10
N LEU A 198 -7.31 -8.46 4.27
CA LEU A 198 -5.86 -8.28 4.23
C LEU A 198 -5.44 -7.93 2.80
N ALA A 199 -4.94 -6.71 2.62
CA ALA A 199 -4.36 -6.28 1.35
C ALA A 199 -3.00 -6.95 1.14
N VAL A 200 -2.87 -7.75 0.09
CA VAL A 200 -1.63 -8.46 -0.24
C VAL A 200 -1.01 -7.83 -1.48
N TRP A 201 0.21 -7.32 -1.35
CA TRP A 201 1.02 -6.83 -2.46
C TRP A 201 2.13 -7.81 -2.78
N MET A 202 2.43 -7.99 -4.08
CA MET A 202 3.63 -8.69 -4.55
C MET A 202 4.59 -7.66 -5.10
N THR A 203 5.82 -7.60 -4.55
CA THR A 203 6.88 -6.73 -5.03
C THR A 203 7.89 -7.56 -5.82
N LEU A 204 8.10 -7.19 -7.09
CA LEU A 204 8.91 -7.94 -8.04
C LEU A 204 9.87 -7.04 -8.83
N PRO A 205 11.07 -7.54 -9.20
CA PRO A 205 11.95 -6.90 -10.16
C PRO A 205 11.27 -6.69 -11.51
N VAL A 206 11.58 -5.57 -12.17
CA VAL A 206 11.03 -5.22 -13.48
C VAL A 206 12.12 -4.64 -14.39
N ALA A 207 12.10 -5.01 -15.67
CA ALA A 207 12.82 -4.32 -16.73
C ALA A 207 11.85 -3.35 -17.47
N PRO A 208 12.34 -2.44 -18.32
CA PRO A 208 11.47 -1.64 -19.19
C PRO A 208 10.52 -2.48 -20.04
N THR A 209 10.90 -3.73 -20.36
CA THR A 209 10.09 -4.70 -21.10
C THR A 209 9.05 -5.45 -20.24
N GLY A 210 9.07 -5.27 -18.92
CA GLY A 210 8.16 -5.89 -17.94
C GLY A 210 8.86 -6.81 -16.95
N ILE A 211 8.06 -7.51 -16.14
CA ILE A 211 8.54 -8.56 -15.22
C ILE A 211 8.98 -9.80 -16.00
N SER A 212 9.87 -10.58 -15.42
CA SER A 212 10.37 -11.83 -16.02
C SER A 212 9.27 -12.90 -16.17
N ASP A 213 9.54 -13.94 -16.93
CA ASP A 213 8.63 -15.08 -17.07
C ASP A 213 8.38 -15.77 -15.70
N ASP A 214 9.40 -15.83 -14.82
CA ASP A 214 9.24 -16.33 -13.46
C ASP A 214 8.31 -15.43 -12.63
N GLY A 215 8.40 -14.10 -12.80
CA GLY A 215 7.49 -13.14 -12.18
C GLY A 215 6.04 -13.31 -12.67
N VAL A 216 5.85 -13.50 -13.97
CA VAL A 216 4.50 -13.80 -14.52
C VAL A 216 3.94 -15.10 -13.95
N ARG A 217 4.79 -16.14 -13.87
CA ARG A 217 4.40 -17.41 -13.27
C ARG A 217 4.05 -17.29 -11.79
N LEU A 218 4.82 -16.52 -11.01
CA LEU A 218 4.51 -16.26 -9.61
C LEU A 218 3.12 -15.61 -9.45
N LEU A 219 2.79 -14.63 -10.30
CA LEU A 219 1.45 -14.02 -10.29
C LEU A 219 0.36 -15.02 -10.63
N ASP A 220 0.59 -15.88 -11.65
CA ASP A 220 -0.35 -16.92 -12.04
C ASP A 220 -0.57 -17.93 -10.91
N ASP A 221 0.50 -18.38 -10.24
CA ASP A 221 0.42 -19.27 -9.09
C ASP A 221 -0.31 -18.62 -7.90
N THR A 222 -0.06 -17.32 -7.67
CA THR A 222 -0.70 -16.54 -6.59
C THR A 222 -2.21 -16.41 -6.81
N LEU A 223 -2.61 -15.94 -7.97
CA LEU A 223 -4.02 -15.78 -8.32
C LEU A 223 -4.72 -17.14 -8.46
N GLY A 224 -4.01 -18.15 -8.99
CA GLY A 224 -4.49 -19.53 -9.13
C GLY A 224 -4.72 -20.23 -7.80
N ALA A 225 -4.00 -19.86 -6.74
CA ALA A 225 -4.23 -20.34 -5.37
C ALA A 225 -5.45 -19.67 -4.69
N GLY A 226 -6.05 -18.66 -5.31
CA GLY A 226 -7.20 -17.94 -4.79
C GLY A 226 -6.83 -16.77 -3.87
N VAL A 227 -5.60 -16.27 -3.92
CA VAL A 227 -5.21 -15.08 -3.19
C VAL A 227 -5.96 -13.87 -3.75
N GLU A 228 -6.61 -13.11 -2.87
CA GLU A 228 -7.16 -11.78 -3.17
C GLU A 228 -6.00 -10.79 -3.19
N LEU A 229 -5.42 -10.60 -4.38
CA LEU A 229 -4.25 -9.75 -4.58
C LEU A 229 -4.68 -8.27 -4.65
N ALA A 230 -4.16 -7.45 -3.74
CA ALA A 230 -4.35 -6.00 -3.79
C ALA A 230 -3.61 -5.38 -4.99
N GLY A 231 -2.40 -5.87 -5.27
CA GLY A 231 -1.68 -5.44 -6.47
C GLY A 231 -0.28 -6.02 -6.61
N LEU A 232 0.30 -5.66 -7.75
CA LEU A 232 1.71 -5.88 -8.10
C LEU A 232 2.46 -4.57 -7.92
N ASN A 233 3.44 -4.52 -7.03
CA ASN A 233 4.38 -3.44 -6.92
C ASN A 233 5.66 -3.79 -7.68
N VAL A 234 6.14 -2.92 -8.57
CA VAL A 234 7.34 -3.23 -9.35
C VAL A 234 8.52 -2.35 -8.95
N MET A 235 9.68 -2.99 -8.83
CA MET A 235 10.95 -2.37 -8.45
C MET A 235 11.52 -1.60 -9.64
N THR A 236 11.13 -0.32 -9.80
CA THR A 236 11.52 0.55 -10.91
C THR A 236 12.92 1.12 -10.70
N MET A 237 13.92 0.25 -10.66
CA MET A 237 15.32 0.52 -10.32
C MET A 237 16.28 -0.46 -11.00
N ASN A 238 17.58 -0.16 -10.97
CA ASN A 238 18.67 -1.07 -11.38
C ASN A 238 18.52 -1.63 -12.80
N TYR A 239 18.15 -0.80 -13.76
CA TYR A 239 17.86 -1.23 -15.14
C TYR A 239 19.09 -1.63 -15.94
N ALA A 240 20.26 -1.09 -15.61
CA ALA A 240 21.51 -1.35 -16.32
C ALA A 240 21.38 -1.16 -17.85
N GLU A 241 21.86 -2.14 -18.61
CA GLU A 241 21.81 -2.12 -20.08
C GLU A 241 20.41 -2.29 -20.67
N SER A 242 19.41 -2.67 -19.86
CA SER A 242 18.02 -2.79 -20.32
C SER A 242 17.36 -1.43 -20.53
N ARG A 243 17.90 -0.35 -19.95
CA ARG A 243 17.43 1.02 -20.16
C ARG A 243 17.95 1.56 -21.49
N VAL A 244 17.10 2.21 -22.26
CA VAL A 244 17.49 2.87 -23.50
C VAL A 244 18.54 3.95 -23.20
N ALA A 245 19.65 3.93 -23.92
CA ALA A 245 20.72 4.89 -23.71
C ALA A 245 20.20 6.35 -23.87
N GLY A 246 20.45 7.16 -22.86
CA GLY A 246 20.01 8.56 -22.81
C GLY A 246 18.58 8.81 -22.34
N SER A 247 17.77 7.77 -22.05
CA SER A 247 16.49 7.94 -21.37
C SER A 247 16.70 8.22 -19.89
N SER A 248 15.79 8.96 -19.28
CA SER A 248 15.76 9.17 -17.83
C SER A 248 15.37 7.90 -17.08
N MET A 249 15.58 7.85 -15.76
CA MET A 249 15.07 6.77 -14.92
C MET A 249 13.56 6.79 -14.86
N ALA A 250 12.93 7.98 -14.89
CA ALA A 250 11.48 8.10 -14.97
C ALA A 250 10.90 7.50 -16.26
N ASP A 251 11.53 7.77 -17.42
CA ASP A 251 11.08 7.20 -18.71
C ASP A 251 11.12 5.68 -18.67
N ALA A 252 12.22 5.10 -18.19
CA ALA A 252 12.38 3.65 -18.05
C ALA A 252 11.34 3.04 -17.07
N SER A 253 11.07 3.75 -15.96
CA SER A 253 10.08 3.35 -14.97
C SER A 253 8.66 3.35 -15.56
N ILE A 254 8.31 4.37 -16.33
CA ILE A 254 7.01 4.50 -17.00
C ILE A 254 6.84 3.40 -18.06
N GLU A 255 7.89 3.10 -18.82
CA GLU A 255 7.88 2.00 -19.80
C GLU A 255 7.68 0.64 -19.11
N ALA A 256 8.43 0.40 -18.02
CA ALA A 256 8.31 -0.81 -17.20
C ALA A 256 6.90 -0.98 -16.62
N LEU A 257 6.32 0.09 -16.08
CA LEU A 257 4.94 0.09 -15.58
C LEU A 257 3.93 -0.23 -16.68
N GLY A 258 4.09 0.34 -17.88
CA GLY A 258 3.25 0.04 -19.04
C GLY A 258 3.32 -1.44 -19.47
N ALA A 259 4.50 -2.05 -19.38
CA ALA A 259 4.70 -3.46 -19.67
C ALA A 259 4.11 -4.36 -18.56
N ALA A 260 4.42 -4.07 -17.30
CA ALA A 260 3.91 -4.79 -16.12
C ALA A 260 2.38 -4.74 -16.05
N ARG A 261 1.74 -3.60 -16.38
CA ARG A 261 0.28 -3.49 -16.47
C ARG A 261 -0.32 -4.52 -17.43
N ARG A 262 0.25 -4.66 -18.64
CA ARG A 262 -0.24 -5.64 -19.62
C ARG A 262 -0.07 -7.09 -19.15
N GLN A 263 1.02 -7.38 -18.44
CA GLN A 263 1.29 -8.70 -17.87
C GLN A 263 0.33 -9.01 -16.73
N LEU A 264 0.07 -8.06 -15.83
CA LEU A 264 -0.89 -8.17 -14.73
C LEU A 264 -2.33 -8.37 -15.25
N GLU A 265 -2.75 -7.56 -16.24
CA GLU A 265 -4.03 -7.75 -16.94
C GLU A 265 -4.17 -9.16 -17.52
N GLY A 266 -3.08 -9.67 -18.12
CA GLY A 266 -3.02 -11.04 -18.64
C GLY A 266 -3.16 -12.09 -17.54
N ALA A 267 -2.52 -11.90 -16.38
CA ALA A 267 -2.61 -12.82 -15.24
C ALA A 267 -4.04 -12.87 -14.66
N TYR A 268 -4.67 -11.72 -14.41
CA TYR A 268 -6.08 -11.67 -13.97
C TYR A 268 -7.02 -12.34 -14.96
N ARG A 269 -6.82 -12.11 -16.27
CA ARG A 269 -7.63 -12.77 -17.30
C ARG A 269 -7.46 -14.29 -17.28
N ARG A 270 -6.24 -14.82 -17.10
CA ARG A 270 -6.00 -16.27 -16.97
C ARG A 270 -6.63 -16.85 -15.69
N ALA A 271 -6.64 -16.07 -14.62
CA ALA A 271 -7.32 -16.44 -13.36
C ALA A 271 -8.86 -16.33 -13.41
N GLY A 272 -9.43 -15.87 -14.55
CA GLY A 272 -10.89 -15.73 -14.69
C GLY A 272 -11.48 -14.45 -14.09
N SER A 273 -10.65 -13.51 -13.66
CA SER A 273 -11.03 -12.25 -13.01
C SER A 273 -10.62 -11.05 -13.89
N ALA A 274 -11.06 -11.02 -15.15
CA ALA A 274 -10.68 -9.97 -16.09
C ALA A 274 -11.11 -8.58 -15.59
N MET A 275 -10.18 -7.64 -15.61
CA MET A 275 -10.39 -6.22 -15.26
C MET A 275 -10.41 -5.35 -16.52
N GLN A 276 -11.03 -4.17 -16.43
CA GLN A 276 -10.87 -3.16 -17.48
C GLN A 276 -9.43 -2.60 -17.46
N PRO A 277 -8.88 -2.22 -18.62
CA PRO A 277 -7.50 -1.73 -18.68
C PRO A 277 -7.17 -0.56 -17.71
N ASP A 278 -8.13 0.32 -17.48
CA ASP A 278 -7.95 1.46 -16.56
C ASP A 278 -8.03 1.05 -15.09
N GLU A 279 -8.76 -0.03 -14.77
CA GLU A 279 -8.84 -0.58 -13.42
C GLU A 279 -7.52 -1.25 -13.00
N VAL A 280 -6.76 -1.82 -13.95
CA VAL A 280 -5.49 -2.50 -13.68
C VAL A 280 -4.45 -1.55 -13.07
N TRP A 281 -4.48 -0.26 -13.41
CA TRP A 281 -3.56 0.73 -12.83
C TRP A 281 -3.73 0.86 -11.31
N ALA A 282 -4.95 0.73 -10.80
CA ALA A 282 -5.22 0.74 -9.36
C ALA A 282 -4.65 -0.49 -8.62
N HIS A 283 -4.30 -1.54 -9.34
CA HIS A 283 -3.65 -2.76 -8.83
C HIS A 283 -2.15 -2.81 -9.19
N LEU A 284 -1.55 -1.69 -9.57
CA LEU A 284 -0.13 -1.62 -9.88
C LEU A 284 0.54 -0.56 -8.99
N GLY A 285 1.75 -0.85 -8.54
CA GLY A 285 2.59 0.04 -7.76
C GLY A 285 3.98 0.22 -8.37
N ALA A 286 4.69 1.27 -7.95
CA ALA A 286 6.05 1.58 -8.36
C ALA A 286 6.94 1.88 -7.15
N THR A 287 8.12 1.25 -7.12
CA THR A 287 9.15 1.47 -6.09
C THR A 287 10.48 1.79 -6.76
N PRO A 288 10.81 3.06 -7.03
CA PRO A 288 12.16 3.45 -7.43
C PRO A 288 13.14 3.39 -6.26
N MET A 289 14.41 3.12 -6.56
CA MET A 289 15.52 3.38 -5.66
C MET A 289 15.97 4.83 -5.82
N ILE A 290 15.74 5.65 -4.82
CA ILE A 290 16.02 7.09 -4.88
C ILE A 290 17.51 7.37 -4.86
N GLY A 291 17.95 8.32 -5.69
CA GLY A 291 19.35 8.68 -5.87
C GLY A 291 20.13 7.65 -6.65
N GLN A 292 21.39 7.46 -6.26
CA GLN A 292 22.30 6.49 -6.87
C GLN A 292 21.80 5.07 -6.64
N ASN A 293 21.58 4.32 -7.72
CA ASN A 293 21.18 2.92 -7.68
C ASN A 293 22.42 2.00 -7.55
N ASP A 294 22.22 0.69 -7.29
CA ASP A 294 23.31 -0.28 -7.22
C ASP A 294 24.05 -0.40 -8.56
N VAL A 295 23.36 -0.16 -9.66
CA VAL A 295 23.93 0.02 -10.98
C VAL A 295 24.48 1.44 -11.12
N ALA A 296 25.77 1.59 -11.26
CA ALA A 296 26.45 2.89 -11.27
C ALA A 296 25.97 3.88 -12.36
N ALA A 297 25.40 3.37 -13.45
CA ALA A 297 24.85 4.18 -14.54
C ALA A 297 23.41 4.67 -14.28
N ASP A 298 22.77 4.16 -13.24
CA ASP A 298 21.38 4.46 -12.91
C ASP A 298 21.32 5.36 -11.67
N GLU A 299 20.83 6.58 -11.88
CA GLU A 299 20.60 7.58 -10.84
C GLU A 299 19.17 8.11 -10.99
N PHE A 300 18.35 7.88 -9.97
CA PHE A 300 16.98 8.37 -9.90
C PHE A 300 16.96 9.71 -9.15
N GLY A 301 16.97 10.80 -9.90
CA GLY A 301 17.01 12.16 -9.35
C GLY A 301 15.65 12.70 -8.92
N LEU A 302 15.65 13.90 -8.33
CA LEU A 302 14.41 14.60 -7.91
C LEU A 302 13.46 14.84 -9.09
N GLY A 303 14.01 15.19 -10.27
CA GLY A 303 13.22 15.34 -11.49
C GLY A 303 12.56 14.04 -11.96
N ASP A 304 13.21 12.89 -11.76
CA ASP A 304 12.62 11.59 -12.06
C ASP A 304 11.46 11.29 -11.10
N ALA A 305 11.58 11.66 -9.82
CA ALA A 305 10.52 11.52 -8.84
C ALA A 305 9.29 12.35 -9.23
N GLU A 306 9.47 13.61 -9.65
CA GLU A 306 8.39 14.45 -10.13
C GLU A 306 7.69 13.85 -11.36
N ALA A 307 8.46 13.41 -12.36
CA ALA A 307 7.93 12.84 -13.59
C ALA A 307 7.16 11.52 -13.35
N LEU A 308 7.70 10.64 -12.50
CA LEU A 308 7.04 9.39 -12.13
C LEU A 308 5.72 9.65 -11.40
N MET A 309 5.71 10.62 -10.47
CA MET A 309 4.50 10.96 -9.72
C MET A 309 3.44 11.64 -10.59
N ASP A 310 3.83 12.50 -11.55
CA ASP A 310 2.90 13.08 -12.53
C ASP A 310 2.27 11.98 -13.40
N PHE A 311 3.05 10.97 -13.77
CA PHE A 311 2.53 9.80 -14.48
C PHE A 311 1.58 8.96 -13.61
N ALA A 312 1.99 8.65 -12.37
CA ALA A 312 1.18 7.88 -11.41
C ALA A 312 -0.19 8.54 -11.20
N ALA A 313 -0.18 9.85 -11.04
CA ALA A 313 -1.37 10.69 -10.95
C ALA A 313 -2.28 10.55 -12.17
N LYS A 314 -1.69 10.67 -13.34
CA LYS A 314 -2.42 10.66 -14.61
C LYS A 314 -3.12 9.34 -14.88
N VAL A 315 -2.52 8.21 -14.49
CA VAL A 315 -3.08 6.87 -14.77
C VAL A 315 -3.89 6.28 -13.62
N GLY A 316 -3.86 6.89 -12.43
CA GLY A 316 -4.49 6.34 -11.23
C GLY A 316 -3.74 5.12 -10.70
N LEU A 317 -2.40 5.21 -10.61
CA LEU A 317 -1.58 4.15 -10.04
C LEU A 317 -2.01 3.87 -8.59
N GLY A 318 -2.19 2.61 -8.21
CA GLY A 318 -2.72 2.25 -6.89
C GLY A 318 -1.75 2.52 -5.75
N ARG A 319 -0.45 2.33 -5.99
CA ARG A 319 0.59 2.49 -4.97
C ARG A 319 1.83 3.15 -5.55
N THR A 320 2.41 4.06 -4.78
CA THR A 320 3.78 4.51 -4.96
C THR A 320 4.58 4.24 -3.70
N SER A 321 5.84 3.94 -3.86
CA SER A 321 6.78 3.67 -2.79
C SER A 321 8.15 4.20 -3.17
N MET A 322 9.15 4.01 -2.34
CA MET A 322 10.56 4.25 -2.67
C MET A 322 11.46 3.37 -1.81
N TRP A 323 12.58 2.95 -2.35
CA TRP A 323 13.69 2.38 -1.62
C TRP A 323 14.74 3.46 -1.39
N SER A 324 14.90 4.05 -0.18
CA SER A 324 14.07 3.86 1.01
C SER A 324 14.01 5.18 1.80
N LEU A 325 13.15 5.24 2.79
CA LEU A 325 13.10 6.39 3.72
C LEU A 325 14.45 6.60 4.43
N ASN A 326 15.19 5.51 4.72
CA ASN A 326 16.54 5.58 5.28
C ASN A 326 17.52 6.35 4.38
N ARG A 327 17.28 6.32 3.06
CA ARG A 327 18.14 6.96 2.06
C ARG A 327 17.76 8.41 1.75
N ASP A 328 16.60 8.90 2.20
CA ASP A 328 16.05 10.20 1.78
C ASP A 328 16.77 11.39 2.42
N ARG A 329 18.08 11.44 2.21
CA ARG A 329 19.00 12.54 2.58
C ARG A 329 20.25 12.49 1.71
N SER A 330 20.95 13.64 1.55
CA SER A 330 22.24 13.66 0.89
C SER A 330 23.31 12.96 1.74
N CYS A 331 24.31 12.37 1.06
CA CYS A 331 25.49 11.83 1.74
C CYS A 331 26.42 12.98 2.16
N GLY A 332 26.95 12.94 3.38
CA GLY A 332 27.94 13.92 3.80
C GLY A 332 29.27 13.78 3.06
N VAL A 333 30.11 14.82 3.13
CA VAL A 333 31.40 14.95 2.43
C VAL A 333 32.36 13.74 2.61
N GLN A 334 32.16 12.89 3.59
CA GLN A 334 33.02 11.73 3.86
C GLN A 334 32.72 10.52 2.97
N ARG A 335 31.67 10.58 2.11
CA ARG A 335 31.24 9.45 1.25
C ARG A 335 31.35 9.71 -0.24
N GLU A 336 31.92 10.84 -0.68
CA GLU A 336 32.22 11.04 -2.10
C GLU A 336 33.11 9.89 -2.61
N GLY A 337 32.56 9.08 -3.53
CA GLY A 337 33.26 7.93 -4.14
C GLY A 337 33.16 6.59 -3.41
N ALA A 338 32.39 6.47 -2.33
CA ALA A 338 32.29 5.23 -1.52
C ALA A 338 31.22 4.21 -2.01
N GLY A 339 30.63 4.41 -3.20
CA GLY A 339 29.58 3.54 -3.73
C GLY A 339 28.19 3.80 -3.11
N VAL A 340 27.23 2.93 -3.40
CA VAL A 340 25.85 3.05 -2.94
C VAL A 340 25.76 2.86 -1.42
N ALA A 341 25.00 3.75 -0.77
CA ALA A 341 24.78 3.69 0.67
C ALA A 341 23.30 3.38 0.97
N ASN A 342 23.05 2.62 2.03
CA ASN A 342 21.69 2.34 2.48
C ASN A 342 21.10 3.44 3.36
N THR A 343 21.91 4.45 3.75
CA THR A 343 21.53 5.52 4.69
C THR A 343 21.53 6.91 4.07
N CYS A 344 21.83 7.03 2.76
CA CYS A 344 21.77 8.29 2.01
C CYS A 344 21.60 8.02 0.51
N SER A 345 21.07 8.98 -0.24
CA SER A 345 20.72 8.83 -1.65
C SER A 345 21.89 8.91 -2.62
N GLY A 346 22.97 9.57 -2.24
CA GLY A 346 24.10 9.85 -3.13
C GLY A 346 23.90 11.03 -4.08
N VAL A 347 22.76 11.74 -3.99
CA VAL A 347 22.49 12.97 -4.76
C VAL A 347 22.34 14.16 -3.82
N GLU A 348 22.50 15.35 -4.37
CA GLU A 348 22.25 16.60 -3.64
C GLU A 348 20.75 16.79 -3.40
N GLN A 349 20.38 16.87 -2.14
CA GLN A 349 19.00 17.07 -1.68
C GLN A 349 18.95 17.57 -0.25
N THR A 350 17.80 18.09 0.15
CA THR A 350 17.49 18.29 1.57
C THR A 350 16.90 16.99 2.18
N PRO A 351 17.05 16.76 3.50
CA PRO A 351 16.44 15.58 4.14
C PRO A 351 14.93 15.52 3.90
N GLY A 352 14.42 14.37 3.47
CA GLY A 352 13.00 14.16 3.19
C GLY A 352 12.49 14.75 1.86
N GLU A 353 13.36 15.17 0.96
CA GLU A 353 12.94 15.86 -0.27
C GLU A 353 12.24 14.94 -1.26
N PHE A 354 12.70 13.70 -1.43
CA PHE A 354 11.99 12.72 -2.26
C PHE A 354 10.61 12.41 -1.67
N ALA A 355 10.51 12.11 -0.39
CA ALA A 355 9.23 11.86 0.27
C ALA A 355 8.28 13.05 0.11
N SER A 356 8.79 14.28 0.20
CA SER A 356 8.00 15.50 0.00
C SER A 356 7.42 15.61 -1.41
N ILE A 357 8.19 15.21 -2.46
CA ILE A 357 7.71 15.18 -3.84
C ILE A 357 6.59 14.15 -4.00
N PHE A 358 6.79 12.93 -3.48
CA PHE A 358 5.77 11.87 -3.52
C PHE A 358 4.47 12.29 -2.83
N LEU A 359 4.58 12.92 -1.66
CA LEU A 359 3.42 13.40 -0.88
C LEU A 359 2.69 14.56 -1.57
N ALA A 360 3.42 15.57 -2.03
CA ALA A 360 2.84 16.76 -2.66
C ALA A 360 2.00 16.40 -3.90
N ARG A 361 2.47 15.46 -4.72
CA ARG A 361 1.77 15.03 -5.93
C ARG A 361 0.57 14.14 -5.61
N ARG A 362 0.66 13.28 -4.59
CA ARG A 362 -0.46 12.53 -4.05
C ARG A 362 -1.57 13.46 -3.56
N ASP A 363 -1.22 14.48 -2.79
CA ASP A 363 -2.18 15.40 -2.18
C ASP A 363 -2.84 16.34 -3.20
N ALA A 364 -2.16 16.66 -4.29
CA ALA A 364 -2.74 17.40 -5.41
C ALA A 364 -3.91 16.67 -6.09
N GLN A 365 -4.00 15.34 -5.93
CA GLN A 365 -5.12 14.50 -6.40
C GLN A 365 -6.27 14.42 -5.41
N ARG A 366 -6.00 14.64 -4.11
CA ARG A 366 -7.04 14.74 -3.08
C ARG A 366 -7.70 16.11 -3.21
N THR A 367 -8.97 16.15 -3.60
CA THR A 367 -9.73 17.41 -3.76
C THR A 367 -9.65 18.27 -2.48
N PRO A 368 -9.63 19.63 -2.57
CA PRO A 368 -9.31 20.54 -1.46
C PRO A 368 -10.17 20.46 -0.19
N VAL A 369 -11.20 19.64 -0.15
CA VAL A 369 -12.11 19.50 1.00
C VAL A 369 -11.46 18.81 2.20
N ALA A 370 -10.41 17.99 2.01
CA ALA A 370 -9.76 17.28 3.11
C ALA A 370 -8.70 18.12 3.87
N VAL A 371 -8.09 19.12 3.21
CA VAL A 371 -7.00 19.92 3.80
C VAL A 371 -7.49 20.92 4.87
N ALA A 372 -8.78 21.28 4.86
CA ALA A 372 -9.33 22.20 5.87
C ALA A 372 -9.53 21.57 7.26
N ALA A 373 -9.50 20.23 7.36
CA ALA A 373 -9.72 19.50 8.63
C ALA A 373 -8.42 19.17 9.40
N MET A 374 -7.24 19.38 8.80
CA MET A 374 -5.94 19.06 9.42
C MET A 374 -5.30 20.24 10.18
N LYS A 375 -6.03 21.36 10.38
CA LYS A 375 -5.54 22.42 11.25
C LYS A 375 -5.82 22.08 12.71
N ASP A 376 -4.72 21.91 13.44
CA ASP A 376 -4.64 21.95 14.90
C ASP A 376 -5.11 20.70 15.66
N ARG A 377 -4.39 19.59 15.50
CA ARG A 377 -4.24 18.62 16.56
C ARG A 377 -2.84 18.78 17.16
N SER A 378 -2.70 19.68 18.11
CA SER A 378 -1.56 19.61 19.02
C SER A 378 -1.59 18.22 19.65
N THR A 379 -0.60 17.37 19.35
CA THR A 379 -0.39 16.08 20.01
C THR A 379 -0.14 16.38 21.49
N ARG A 380 -1.21 16.32 22.27
CA ARG A 380 -1.11 16.44 23.71
C ARG A 380 -0.74 15.06 24.21
N ASP A 381 0.52 14.92 24.70
CA ASP A 381 0.95 13.69 25.32
C ASP A 381 -0.04 13.30 26.42
N ASP A 382 -0.65 12.10 26.30
CA ASP A 382 -1.63 11.61 27.25
C ASP A 382 -0.95 10.64 28.22
N PRO A 383 -0.89 10.95 29.54
CA PRO A 383 -0.30 10.07 30.53
C PRO A 383 -0.93 8.68 30.60
N ALA A 384 -2.19 8.52 30.16
CA ALA A 384 -2.90 7.24 30.21
C ALA A 384 -2.49 6.28 29.09
N THR A 385 -2.07 6.80 27.94
CA THR A 385 -1.68 6.02 26.77
C THR A 385 -0.19 6.06 26.49
N SER A 386 0.55 6.97 27.13
CA SER A 386 1.98 7.14 26.95
C SER A 386 2.78 5.99 27.59
N PRO A 387 3.65 5.28 26.85
CA PRO A 387 4.41 4.15 27.36
C PRO A 387 5.50 4.55 28.35
N TYR A 388 5.93 5.82 28.33
CA TYR A 388 6.93 6.40 29.24
C TYR A 388 6.39 7.66 29.92
N PRO A 389 6.99 8.11 31.04
CA PRO A 389 6.61 9.38 31.67
C PRO A 389 6.72 10.54 30.68
N ILE A 390 5.72 11.41 30.67
CA ILE A 390 5.78 12.63 29.86
C ILE A 390 6.89 13.54 30.39
N TRP A 391 7.71 14.05 29.48
CA TRP A 391 8.80 14.95 29.80
C TRP A 391 8.31 16.22 30.48
N ARG A 392 9.06 16.68 31.47
CA ARG A 392 8.79 17.91 32.22
C ARG A 392 10.06 18.73 32.40
N THR A 393 10.01 20.00 32.05
CA THR A 393 11.15 20.94 32.14
C THR A 393 11.79 21.07 33.52
N ALA A 394 11.03 20.81 34.57
CA ALA A 394 11.51 20.98 35.97
C ALA A 394 11.95 19.64 36.59
N ARG A 395 12.08 18.55 35.83
CA ARG A 395 12.45 17.24 36.36
C ARG A 395 13.81 16.80 35.79
N ALA A 396 14.72 16.40 36.71
CA ALA A 396 15.95 15.73 36.29
C ALA A 396 15.63 14.25 35.96
N TYR A 397 16.22 13.74 34.88
CA TYR A 397 16.14 12.35 34.49
C TYR A 397 17.51 11.72 34.60
N VAL A 398 17.57 10.46 35.00
CA VAL A 398 18.84 9.71 35.07
C VAL A 398 19.21 9.26 33.66
N GLU A 399 20.50 9.11 33.38
CA GLU A 399 21.03 8.60 32.13
C GLU A 399 20.34 7.28 31.75
N GLY A 400 19.87 7.15 30.53
CA GLY A 400 19.09 6.02 30.03
C GLY A 400 17.59 6.03 30.35
N ALA A 401 17.10 7.07 31.07
CA ALA A 401 15.66 7.21 31.30
C ALA A 401 14.94 7.66 30.03
N LYS A 402 13.91 6.92 29.61
CA LYS A 402 13.08 7.28 28.45
C LYS A 402 11.88 8.13 28.89
N VAL A 403 11.57 9.16 28.12
CA VAL A 403 10.45 10.07 28.34
C VAL A 403 9.74 10.37 27.02
N VAL A 404 8.47 10.74 27.10
CA VAL A 404 7.68 11.18 25.95
C VAL A 404 7.56 12.69 25.94
N TRP A 405 7.80 13.30 24.79
CA TRP A 405 7.57 14.71 24.55
C TRP A 405 7.09 14.94 23.12
N GLN A 406 5.94 15.60 22.98
CA GLN A 406 5.29 15.87 21.68
C GLN A 406 5.12 14.62 20.80
N GLY A 407 4.78 13.49 21.41
CA GLY A 407 4.60 12.21 20.72
C GLY A 407 5.89 11.42 20.46
N GLY A 408 7.06 12.02 20.63
CA GLY A 408 8.37 11.36 20.50
C GLY A 408 8.88 10.77 21.81
N VAL A 409 9.66 9.68 21.74
CA VAL A 409 10.39 9.13 22.89
C VAL A 409 11.84 9.60 22.83
N TYR A 410 12.30 10.15 23.96
CA TYR A 410 13.67 10.65 24.11
C TYR A 410 14.34 9.93 25.27
N GLU A 411 15.61 9.61 25.12
CA GLU A 411 16.44 9.05 26.17
C GLU A 411 17.31 10.15 26.77
N ALA A 412 17.35 10.22 28.09
CA ALA A 412 18.10 11.26 28.83
C ALA A 412 19.59 10.91 28.97
#